data_522b45d187cbb637d446f1a079625fac
#
_entry.id   522b45d187cbb637d446f1a079625fac
#
_cell.length_a   1.000
_cell.length_b   1.000
_cell.length_c   1.000
_cell.angle_alpha   90.00
_cell.angle_beta   90.00
_cell.angle_gamma   90.00
#
_symmetry.space_group_name_H-M   'P 1'
#
loop_
_entity.id
_entity.type
_entity.pdbx_description
1 polymer ?
#
loop_
_entity_poly.entity_id
_entity_poly.type
_entity_poly.pdbx_seq_one_letter_code
_entity_poly.pdbx_strand_id
1 'polypeptide(L)'
;MKIVFRTDSSIYIGTGHIMRCLVLAQLLRESGNDIQFCIREQEGSLLELLISKGFVVHKLIPPKVWKKPENNSDYATWLQVTEKEDASSFCCAIKDVDIVIVDHYGLNKIWEAQIKTVLNCHLVVIDDLLREHYCDLLLDQTLGREIKDYKSLLLQHTKILTGCEFALLNPNFSKLRDESSNKIKEEVDKHKVLVTMGGIDNSNATLPIIKELVQYGLNNFSLVTVVINPKSPYFDNVIEYISNYKGHISQIDFVDNMAKLMQEHTISIGAPG
;
A
#
# COMPACT_ATOMS: atom_id res chain seq x y z
N MET A 1 -21.03 9.96 -7.86
CA MET A 1 -19.90 10.84 -8.21
C MET A 1 -18.86 10.02 -8.96
N LYS A 2 -18.09 10.66 -9.85
CA LYS A 2 -16.93 10.05 -10.51
C LYS A 2 -15.66 10.40 -9.71
N ILE A 3 -15.00 9.38 -9.23
CA ILE A 3 -13.82 9.50 -8.36
C ILE A 3 -12.64 8.80 -9.03
N VAL A 4 -11.51 9.49 -9.15
CA VAL A 4 -10.31 8.97 -9.78
C VAL A 4 -9.16 8.93 -8.77
N PHE A 5 -8.56 7.76 -8.60
CA PHE A 5 -7.36 7.57 -7.79
C PHE A 5 -6.10 7.78 -8.64
N ARG A 6 -5.20 8.69 -8.22
CA ARG A 6 -3.84 8.83 -8.76
C ARG A 6 -2.88 8.17 -7.76
N THR A 7 -2.40 7.00 -8.09
CA THR A 7 -1.48 6.21 -7.26
C THR A 7 -0.67 5.26 -8.14
N ASP A 8 0.51 4.87 -7.72
CA ASP A 8 1.38 3.94 -8.44
C ASP A 8 1.85 2.79 -7.53
N SER A 9 2.37 1.74 -8.15
CA SER A 9 3.13 0.68 -7.51
C SER A 9 4.24 0.19 -8.43
N SER A 10 5.35 -0.21 -7.86
CA SER A 10 6.48 -0.79 -8.59
C SER A 10 7.37 -1.58 -7.64
N ILE A 11 8.41 -2.22 -8.16
CA ILE A 11 9.45 -2.85 -7.33
C ILE A 11 10.15 -1.85 -6.39
N TYR A 12 10.12 -0.53 -6.70
CA TYR A 12 10.71 0.52 -5.87
C TYR A 12 9.70 1.18 -4.92
N ILE A 13 8.48 1.43 -5.39
CA ILE A 13 7.40 2.05 -4.61
C ILE A 13 6.82 1.06 -3.60
N GLY A 14 6.83 -0.23 -3.94
CA GLY A 14 6.09 -1.25 -3.23
C GLY A 14 4.62 -1.28 -3.63
N THR A 15 3.81 -1.97 -2.84
CA THR A 15 2.39 -2.20 -3.12
C THR A 15 1.44 -1.44 -2.20
N GLY A 16 1.96 -0.85 -1.12
CA GLY A 16 1.18 -0.26 -0.03
C GLY A 16 0.17 0.80 -0.47
N HIS A 17 0.60 1.74 -1.33
CA HIS A 17 -0.25 2.81 -1.85
C HIS A 17 -1.48 2.26 -2.60
N ILE A 18 -1.27 1.36 -3.57
CA ILE A 18 -2.36 0.71 -4.30
C ILE A 18 -3.28 -0.07 -3.36
N MET A 19 -2.72 -0.82 -2.41
CA MET A 19 -3.51 -1.66 -1.51
C MET A 19 -4.41 -0.84 -0.59
N ARG A 20 -3.92 0.26 0.00
CA ARG A 20 -4.76 1.14 0.83
C ARG A 20 -5.79 1.91 -0.01
N CYS A 21 -5.41 2.38 -1.19
CA CYS A 21 -6.35 2.98 -2.14
C CYS A 21 -7.44 1.99 -2.59
N LEU A 22 -7.09 0.72 -2.81
CA LEU A 22 -8.04 -0.32 -3.22
C LEU A 22 -9.12 -0.56 -2.16
N VAL A 23 -8.76 -0.54 -0.87
CA VAL A 23 -9.74 -0.63 0.22
C VAL A 23 -10.75 0.50 0.16
N LEU A 24 -10.27 1.75 0.07
CA LEU A 24 -11.14 2.93 -0.01
C LEU A 24 -11.99 2.91 -1.30
N ALA A 25 -11.38 2.53 -2.42
CA ALA A 25 -12.04 2.43 -3.72
C ALA A 25 -13.22 1.43 -3.70
N GLN A 26 -13.04 0.27 -3.05
CA GLN A 26 -14.10 -0.73 -2.91
C GLN A 26 -15.28 -0.19 -2.11
N LEU A 27 -15.03 0.44 -0.95
CA LEU A 27 -16.07 1.02 -0.10
C LEU A 27 -16.83 2.16 -0.80
N LEU A 28 -16.11 3.02 -1.52
CA LEU A 28 -16.73 4.11 -2.29
C LEU A 28 -17.56 3.56 -3.46
N ARG A 29 -17.12 2.49 -4.13
CA ARG A 29 -17.89 1.82 -5.19
C ARG A 29 -19.16 1.17 -4.64
N GLU A 30 -19.08 0.50 -3.50
CA GLU A 30 -20.24 -0.06 -2.80
C GLU A 30 -21.25 1.02 -2.40
N SER A 31 -20.79 2.25 -2.18
CA SER A 31 -21.63 3.43 -1.92
C SER A 31 -22.19 4.05 -3.20
N GLY A 32 -22.08 3.41 -4.37
CA GLY A 32 -22.68 3.81 -5.63
C GLY A 32 -21.90 4.84 -6.44
N ASN A 33 -20.58 4.99 -6.19
CA ASN A 33 -19.74 5.90 -6.97
C ASN A 33 -19.08 5.20 -8.16
N ASP A 34 -18.80 5.94 -9.24
CA ASP A 34 -17.96 5.52 -10.37
C ASP A 34 -16.49 5.70 -9.98
N ILE A 35 -15.79 4.60 -9.77
CA ILE A 35 -14.42 4.59 -9.29
C ILE A 35 -13.46 4.16 -10.39
N GLN A 36 -12.47 4.98 -10.65
CA GLN A 36 -11.45 4.73 -11.67
C GLN A 36 -10.05 4.96 -11.07
N PHE A 37 -9.05 4.32 -11.66
CA PHE A 37 -7.64 4.52 -11.31
C PHE A 37 -6.90 5.15 -12.48
N CYS A 38 -5.91 5.98 -12.18
CA CYS A 38 -4.99 6.56 -13.13
C CYS A 38 -3.58 6.31 -12.64
N ILE A 39 -2.84 5.46 -13.33
CA ILE A 39 -1.52 4.96 -12.91
C ILE A 39 -0.48 5.12 -14.01
N ARG A 40 0.78 5.23 -13.62
CA ARG A 40 1.93 5.03 -14.50
C ARG A 40 2.44 3.61 -14.28
N GLU A 41 2.22 2.76 -15.28
CA GLU A 41 2.64 1.37 -15.21
C GLU A 41 4.17 1.29 -15.17
N GLN A 42 4.70 0.62 -14.15
CA GLN A 42 6.11 0.38 -13.90
C GLN A 42 6.35 -1.09 -13.65
N GLU A 43 7.61 -1.53 -13.64
CA GLU A 43 7.95 -2.91 -13.28
C GLU A 43 7.45 -3.24 -11.86
N GLY A 44 6.75 -4.36 -11.71
CA GLY A 44 6.12 -4.74 -10.45
C GLY A 44 4.77 -4.09 -10.17
N SER A 45 4.22 -3.31 -11.11
CA SER A 45 2.90 -2.68 -10.97
C SER A 45 1.79 -3.68 -10.67
N LEU A 46 0.82 -3.26 -9.84
CA LEU A 46 -0.43 -3.99 -9.54
C LEU A 46 -1.57 -3.65 -10.50
N LEU A 47 -1.27 -3.19 -11.71
CA LEU A 47 -2.26 -2.90 -12.75
C LEU A 47 -3.26 -4.03 -12.95
N GLU A 48 -2.74 -5.25 -13.16
CA GLU A 48 -3.58 -6.43 -13.43
C GLU A 48 -4.51 -6.77 -12.24
N LEU A 49 -4.07 -6.51 -11.01
CA LEU A 49 -4.92 -6.65 -9.82
C LEU A 49 -6.10 -5.67 -9.87
N LEU A 50 -5.87 -4.40 -10.22
CA LEU A 50 -6.94 -3.42 -10.32
C LEU A 50 -7.96 -3.81 -11.41
N ILE A 51 -7.49 -4.26 -12.57
CA ILE A 51 -8.33 -4.74 -13.67
C ILE A 51 -9.12 -5.99 -13.26
N SER A 52 -8.49 -6.96 -12.60
CA SER A 52 -9.14 -8.18 -12.11
C SER A 52 -10.22 -7.91 -11.06
N LYS A 53 -10.09 -6.80 -10.29
CA LYS A 53 -11.11 -6.33 -9.35
C LYS A 53 -12.22 -5.51 -10.05
N GLY A 54 -12.18 -5.37 -11.37
CA GLY A 54 -13.21 -4.72 -12.18
C GLY A 54 -13.17 -3.19 -12.14
N PHE A 55 -12.01 -2.58 -11.88
CA PHE A 55 -11.86 -1.13 -11.97
C PHE A 55 -11.43 -0.71 -13.37
N VAL A 56 -11.91 0.44 -13.82
CA VAL A 56 -11.38 1.12 -15.01
C VAL A 56 -10.02 1.72 -14.64
N VAL A 57 -9.00 1.42 -15.46
CA VAL A 57 -7.64 1.91 -15.22
C VAL A 57 -7.13 2.67 -16.43
N HIS A 58 -6.82 3.95 -16.22
CA HIS A 58 -6.18 4.82 -17.20
C HIS A 58 -4.66 4.73 -17.04
N LYS A 59 -3.97 4.38 -18.12
CA LYS A 59 -2.50 4.34 -18.12
C LYS A 59 -1.95 5.69 -18.52
N LEU A 60 -1.10 6.28 -17.69
CA LEU A 60 -0.35 7.48 -18.03
C LEU A 60 0.78 7.17 -19.01
N ILE A 61 1.17 8.19 -19.79
CA ILE A 61 2.25 8.08 -20.77
C ILE A 61 3.54 7.63 -20.06
N PRO A 62 4.20 6.54 -20.53
CA PRO A 62 5.45 6.08 -19.94
C PRO A 62 6.56 7.12 -20.13
N PRO A 63 7.58 7.16 -19.28
CA PRO A 63 8.74 8.04 -19.46
C PRO A 63 9.54 7.61 -20.69
N LYS A 64 10.29 8.53 -21.28
CA LYS A 64 11.22 8.21 -22.38
C LYS A 64 12.36 7.30 -21.93
N VAL A 65 12.80 7.48 -20.68
CA VAL A 65 13.87 6.70 -20.05
C VAL A 65 13.46 6.41 -18.61
N TRP A 66 13.48 5.13 -18.24
CA TRP A 66 13.24 4.71 -16.86
C TRP A 66 14.45 5.00 -16.00
N LYS A 67 14.19 5.54 -14.80
CA LYS A 67 15.21 5.89 -13.81
C LYS A 67 15.12 4.95 -12.62
N LYS A 68 16.26 4.53 -12.12
CA LYS A 68 16.35 3.80 -10.86
C LYS A 68 16.50 4.82 -9.71
N PRO A 69 15.67 4.73 -8.63
CA PRO A 69 15.85 5.56 -7.45
C PRO A 69 17.22 5.34 -6.80
N GLU A 70 17.85 6.41 -6.34
CA GLU A 70 19.14 6.35 -5.64
C GLU A 70 19.03 5.70 -4.26
N ASN A 71 17.88 5.89 -3.61
CA ASN A 71 17.55 5.33 -2.31
C ASN A 71 16.03 5.25 -2.12
N ASN A 72 15.58 4.67 -1.00
CA ASN A 72 14.15 4.48 -0.72
C ASN A 72 13.35 5.77 -0.51
N SER A 73 14.01 6.91 -0.31
CA SER A 73 13.38 8.23 -0.14
C SER A 73 13.49 9.12 -1.37
N ASP A 74 13.98 8.58 -2.50
CA ASP A 74 14.03 9.30 -3.78
C ASP A 74 12.65 9.28 -4.46
N TYR A 75 11.68 9.92 -3.78
CA TYR A 75 10.28 9.94 -4.20
C TYR A 75 10.06 10.65 -5.55
N ALA A 76 10.91 11.61 -5.90
CA ALA A 76 10.83 12.28 -7.18
C ALA A 76 11.08 11.30 -8.35
N THR A 77 12.03 10.38 -8.18
CA THR A 77 12.31 9.34 -9.16
C THR A 77 11.20 8.27 -9.21
N TRP A 78 10.44 8.06 -8.13
CA TRP A 78 9.28 7.17 -8.17
C TRP A 78 8.25 7.61 -9.22
N LEU A 79 8.09 8.91 -9.44
CA LEU A 79 7.17 9.46 -10.43
C LEU A 79 7.63 9.23 -11.88
N GLN A 80 8.94 9.02 -12.11
CA GLN A 80 9.58 8.76 -13.40
C GLN A 80 9.55 9.92 -14.41
N VAL A 81 8.77 10.96 -14.15
CA VAL A 81 8.64 12.19 -14.93
C VAL A 81 8.59 13.39 -13.98
N THR A 82 8.57 14.61 -14.49
CA THR A 82 8.31 15.77 -13.66
C THR A 82 6.84 15.83 -13.24
N GLU A 83 6.53 16.48 -12.10
CA GLU A 83 5.16 16.70 -11.66
C GLU A 83 4.30 17.39 -12.71
N LYS A 84 4.89 18.35 -13.45
CA LYS A 84 4.20 19.07 -14.53
C LYS A 84 3.84 18.15 -15.71
N GLU A 85 4.74 17.25 -16.07
CA GLU A 85 4.48 16.24 -17.11
C GLU A 85 3.42 15.23 -16.65
N ASP A 86 3.47 14.80 -15.38
CA ASP A 86 2.48 13.91 -14.81
C ASP A 86 1.09 14.57 -14.78
N ALA A 87 0.98 15.81 -14.28
CA ALA A 87 -0.27 16.56 -14.27
C ALA A 87 -0.85 16.75 -15.66
N SER A 88 -0.02 17.08 -16.65
CA SER A 88 -0.46 17.23 -18.03
C SER A 88 -0.97 15.90 -18.61
N SER A 89 -0.26 14.79 -18.35
CA SER A 89 -0.67 13.46 -18.77
C SER A 89 -1.98 13.02 -18.10
N PHE A 90 -2.11 13.31 -16.79
CA PHE A 90 -3.33 13.04 -16.03
C PHE A 90 -4.53 13.82 -16.57
N CYS A 91 -4.40 15.14 -16.79
CA CYS A 91 -5.46 15.96 -17.36
C CYS A 91 -5.82 15.60 -18.81
N CYS A 92 -4.90 14.98 -19.57
CA CYS A 92 -5.20 14.42 -20.87
C CYS A 92 -6.03 13.16 -20.79
N ALA A 93 -5.74 12.28 -19.83
CA ALA A 93 -6.41 11.01 -19.63
C ALA A 93 -7.80 11.17 -18.94
N ILE A 94 -7.92 12.13 -18.03
CA ILE A 94 -9.11 12.35 -17.20
C ILE A 94 -9.72 13.70 -17.58
N LYS A 95 -11.02 13.71 -17.96
CA LYS A 95 -11.73 14.93 -18.38
C LYS A 95 -12.78 15.37 -17.37
N ASP A 96 -13.71 14.51 -17.05
CA ASP A 96 -14.80 14.79 -16.12
C ASP A 96 -14.58 14.00 -14.85
N VAL A 97 -14.35 14.66 -13.72
CA VAL A 97 -14.13 14.05 -12.43
C VAL A 97 -14.64 14.97 -11.32
N ASP A 98 -15.37 14.39 -10.36
CA ASP A 98 -15.85 15.14 -9.19
C ASP A 98 -14.77 15.22 -8.10
N ILE A 99 -14.06 14.10 -7.88
CA ILE A 99 -13.04 13.98 -6.84
C ILE A 99 -11.81 13.26 -7.39
N VAL A 100 -10.64 13.83 -7.16
CA VAL A 100 -9.36 13.15 -7.35
C VAL A 100 -8.78 12.79 -5.98
N ILE A 101 -8.41 11.52 -5.80
CA ILE A 101 -7.73 11.03 -4.59
C ILE A 101 -6.28 10.71 -4.97
N VAL A 102 -5.34 11.36 -4.32
CA VAL A 102 -3.90 11.23 -4.58
C VAL A 102 -3.24 10.48 -3.44
N ASP A 103 -2.49 9.45 -3.79
CA ASP A 103 -1.63 8.71 -2.88
C ASP A 103 -0.31 8.37 -3.57
N HIS A 104 0.63 9.33 -3.56
CA HIS A 104 1.92 9.19 -4.24
C HIS A 104 2.95 10.19 -3.70
N TYR A 105 4.04 9.71 -3.10
CA TYR A 105 5.04 10.57 -2.48
C TYR A 105 5.82 11.47 -3.45
N GLY A 106 5.88 11.14 -4.73
CA GLY A 106 6.47 12.00 -5.77
C GLY A 106 5.59 13.14 -6.24
N LEU A 107 4.36 13.29 -5.72
CA LEU A 107 3.45 14.38 -6.05
C LEU A 107 3.29 15.31 -4.84
N ASN A 108 3.16 16.63 -5.10
CA ASN A 108 3.03 17.64 -4.06
C ASN A 108 2.09 18.78 -4.49
N LYS A 109 2.08 19.86 -3.72
CA LYS A 109 1.22 21.05 -3.94
C LYS A 109 1.26 21.63 -5.37
N ILE A 110 2.35 21.43 -6.12
CA ILE A 110 2.48 21.96 -7.49
C ILE A 110 1.58 21.18 -8.43
N TRP A 111 1.64 19.86 -8.37
CA TRP A 111 0.75 18.96 -9.11
C TRP A 111 -0.71 19.19 -8.72
N GLU A 112 -0.99 19.25 -7.43
CA GLU A 112 -2.31 19.40 -6.84
C GLU A 112 -2.99 20.70 -7.29
N ALA A 113 -2.28 21.82 -7.26
CA ALA A 113 -2.77 23.12 -7.72
C ALA A 113 -3.11 23.09 -9.23
N GLN A 114 -2.28 22.43 -10.05
CA GLN A 114 -2.54 22.29 -11.48
C GLN A 114 -3.79 21.46 -11.74
N ILE A 115 -3.97 20.33 -11.05
CA ILE A 115 -5.16 19.47 -11.19
C ILE A 115 -6.43 20.21 -10.81
N LYS A 116 -6.45 20.88 -9.64
CA LYS A 116 -7.61 21.66 -9.20
C LYS A 116 -7.96 22.77 -10.18
N THR A 117 -6.96 23.45 -10.74
CA THR A 117 -7.19 24.54 -11.71
C THR A 117 -7.75 24.02 -13.03
N VAL A 118 -7.23 22.90 -13.55
CA VAL A 118 -7.60 22.40 -14.89
C VAL A 118 -8.91 21.62 -14.86
N LEU A 119 -9.12 20.77 -13.84
CA LEU A 119 -10.26 19.86 -13.78
C LEU A 119 -11.42 20.41 -12.93
N ASN A 120 -11.21 21.49 -12.15
CA ASN A 120 -12.21 22.06 -11.26
C ASN A 120 -12.88 21.02 -10.35
N CYS A 121 -12.07 20.15 -9.74
CA CYS A 121 -12.51 19.02 -8.92
C CYS A 121 -12.15 19.23 -7.45
N HIS A 122 -12.75 18.42 -6.57
CA HIS A 122 -12.26 18.27 -5.20
C HIS A 122 -11.04 17.38 -5.16
N LEU A 123 -10.08 17.72 -4.28
CA LEU A 123 -8.83 16.99 -4.14
C LEU A 123 -8.66 16.44 -2.72
N VAL A 124 -8.49 15.13 -2.64
CA VAL A 124 -8.17 14.41 -1.41
C VAL A 124 -6.75 13.88 -1.52
N VAL A 125 -5.92 14.13 -0.51
CA VAL A 125 -4.53 13.65 -0.45
C VAL A 125 -4.38 12.65 0.70
N ILE A 126 -3.74 11.54 0.42
CA ILE A 126 -3.28 10.58 1.43
C ILE A 126 -1.77 10.73 1.52
N ASP A 127 -1.26 11.26 2.63
CA ASP A 127 0.17 11.52 2.84
C ASP A 127 0.52 11.44 4.33
N ASP A 128 1.68 10.86 4.64
CA ASP A 128 2.20 10.68 6.00
C ASP A 128 3.60 11.30 6.21
N LEU A 129 4.08 12.11 5.24
CA LEU A 129 5.42 12.69 5.23
C LEU A 129 5.50 14.11 5.81
N LEU A 130 4.40 14.67 6.33
CA LEU A 130 4.33 16.05 6.84
C LEU A 130 4.81 17.08 5.80
N ARG A 131 4.20 17.07 4.63
CA ARG A 131 4.53 17.98 3.52
C ARG A 131 3.45 19.04 3.32
N GLU A 132 3.79 20.06 2.53
CA GLU A 132 2.82 21.05 2.09
C GLU A 132 1.91 20.48 0.99
N HIS A 133 0.59 20.70 1.12
CA HIS A 133 -0.40 20.27 0.14
C HIS A 133 -1.40 21.37 -0.22
N TYR A 134 -1.97 21.27 -1.42
CA TYR A 134 -3.03 22.14 -1.93
C TYR A 134 -4.30 21.33 -2.18
N CYS A 135 -4.97 20.89 -1.11
CA CYS A 135 -6.09 19.96 -1.16
C CYS A 135 -7.30 20.43 -0.33
N ASP A 136 -8.44 19.79 -0.54
CA ASP A 136 -9.66 20.01 0.25
C ASP A 136 -9.69 19.12 1.49
N LEU A 137 -9.11 17.92 1.39
CA LEU A 137 -9.00 16.98 2.50
C LEU A 137 -7.63 16.31 2.48
N LEU A 138 -6.96 16.27 3.63
CA LEU A 138 -5.77 15.46 3.88
C LEU A 138 -6.10 14.30 4.82
N LEU A 139 -5.62 13.12 4.49
CA LEU A 139 -5.64 11.92 5.32
C LEU A 139 -4.20 11.49 5.66
N ASP A 140 -3.86 11.51 6.95
CA ASP A 140 -2.62 10.92 7.48
C ASP A 140 -2.97 9.89 8.56
N GLN A 141 -2.82 8.62 8.24
CA GLN A 141 -3.17 7.50 9.12
C GLN A 141 -2.09 7.11 10.13
N THR A 142 -1.02 7.92 10.28
CA THR A 142 0.11 7.62 11.15
C THR A 142 -0.29 7.64 12.63
N LEU A 143 0.14 6.63 13.38
CA LEU A 143 -0.06 6.59 14.84
C LEU A 143 0.59 7.79 15.52
N GLY A 144 -0.19 8.50 16.35
CA GLY A 144 0.28 9.66 17.10
C GLY A 144 0.34 10.96 16.28
N ARG A 145 -0.07 10.96 15.01
CA ARG A 145 -0.19 12.16 14.21
C ARG A 145 -1.34 13.04 14.70
N GLU A 146 -1.11 14.35 14.81
CA GLU A 146 -2.12 15.29 15.27
C GLU A 146 -2.40 16.41 14.23
N ILE A 147 -3.62 16.94 14.23
CA ILE A 147 -4.04 18.04 13.33
C ILE A 147 -3.09 19.25 13.43
N LYS A 148 -2.55 19.51 14.62
CA LYS A 148 -1.63 20.65 14.84
C LYS A 148 -0.35 20.55 14.02
N ASP A 149 0.09 19.33 13.67
CA ASP A 149 1.33 19.09 12.90
C ASP A 149 1.22 19.64 11.48
N TYR A 150 0.00 19.81 10.98
CA TYR A 150 -0.29 20.30 9.63
C TYR A 150 -0.69 21.79 9.54
N LYS A 151 -0.82 22.50 10.67
CA LYS A 151 -1.35 23.89 10.68
C LYS A 151 -0.63 24.87 9.76
N SER A 152 0.68 24.71 9.59
CA SER A 152 1.51 25.60 8.74
C SER A 152 1.72 25.05 7.32
N LEU A 153 1.29 23.82 7.05
CA LEU A 153 1.57 23.11 5.82
C LEU A 153 0.38 23.10 4.85
N LEU A 154 -0.81 23.43 5.34
CA LEU A 154 -2.06 23.31 4.59
C LEU A 154 -2.81 24.65 4.53
N LEU A 155 -3.74 24.74 3.59
CA LEU A 155 -4.65 25.85 3.51
C LEU A 155 -5.64 25.84 4.68
N GLN A 156 -6.07 27.03 5.12
CA GLN A 156 -6.95 27.19 6.29
C GLN A 156 -8.28 26.40 6.17
N HIS A 157 -8.78 26.17 4.96
CA HIS A 157 -10.03 25.46 4.71
C HIS A 157 -9.87 23.94 4.51
N THR A 158 -8.63 23.44 4.47
CA THR A 158 -8.38 22.00 4.29
C THR A 158 -8.88 21.21 5.49
N LYS A 159 -9.75 20.23 5.24
CA LYS A 159 -10.15 19.26 6.26
C LYS A 159 -9.01 18.27 6.51
N ILE A 160 -8.69 18.02 7.77
CA ILE A 160 -7.57 17.15 8.16
C ILE A 160 -8.12 15.96 8.95
N LEU A 161 -7.78 14.74 8.55
CA LEU A 161 -8.06 13.49 9.23
C LEU A 161 -6.71 12.86 9.59
N THR A 162 -6.40 12.78 10.90
CA THR A 162 -5.12 12.25 11.36
C THR A 162 -5.31 11.17 12.41
N GLY A 163 -4.41 10.20 12.39
CA GLY A 163 -4.38 9.13 13.38
C GLY A 163 -4.85 7.78 12.84
N CYS A 164 -4.56 6.73 13.60
CA CYS A 164 -4.84 5.36 13.20
C CYS A 164 -6.34 5.01 13.13
N GLU A 165 -7.22 5.83 13.72
CA GLU A 165 -8.68 5.68 13.56
C GLU A 165 -9.16 5.89 12.12
N PHE A 166 -8.36 6.57 11.29
CA PHE A 166 -8.63 6.75 9.86
C PHE A 166 -7.83 5.79 8.97
N ALA A 167 -7.23 4.76 9.55
CA ALA A 167 -6.44 3.79 8.79
C ALA A 167 -7.29 3.07 7.74
N LEU A 168 -6.82 3.05 6.51
CA LEU A 168 -7.45 2.40 5.38
C LEU A 168 -7.18 0.89 5.43
N LEU A 169 -7.82 0.20 6.37
CA LEU A 169 -7.71 -1.23 6.57
C LEU A 169 -8.90 -1.98 5.97
N ASN A 170 -8.62 -3.17 5.42
CA ASN A 170 -9.67 -4.03 4.91
C ASN A 170 -10.67 -4.36 6.06
N PRO A 171 -12.00 -4.21 5.84
CA PRO A 171 -13.03 -4.48 6.85
C PRO A 171 -12.97 -5.89 7.47
N ASN A 172 -12.35 -6.84 6.78
CA ASN A 172 -12.15 -8.19 7.31
C ASN A 172 -11.30 -8.19 8.59
N PHE A 173 -10.40 -7.22 8.80
CA PHE A 173 -9.61 -7.15 10.03
C PHE A 173 -10.49 -6.90 11.27
N SER A 174 -11.40 -5.92 11.21
CA SER A 174 -12.31 -5.66 12.33
C SER A 174 -13.30 -6.81 12.53
N LYS A 175 -13.88 -7.33 11.45
CA LYS A 175 -14.82 -8.45 11.52
C LYS A 175 -14.20 -9.69 12.17
N LEU A 176 -13.03 -10.11 11.73
CA LEU A 176 -12.36 -11.30 12.27
C LEU A 176 -11.81 -11.07 13.69
N ARG A 177 -11.41 -9.83 14.03
CA ARG A 177 -11.03 -9.48 15.41
C ARG A 177 -12.22 -9.67 16.37
N ASP A 178 -13.40 -9.19 16.00
CA ASP A 178 -14.59 -9.30 16.84
C ASP A 178 -15.02 -10.76 17.02
N GLU A 179 -14.93 -11.57 15.95
CA GLU A 179 -15.15 -13.02 16.02
C GLU A 179 -14.13 -13.74 16.93
N SER A 180 -12.87 -13.30 16.91
CA SER A 180 -11.78 -13.91 17.70
C SER A 180 -11.84 -13.52 19.18
N SER A 181 -12.32 -12.31 19.48
CA SER A 181 -12.44 -11.82 20.88
C SER A 181 -13.39 -12.66 21.71
N ASN A 182 -14.32 -13.37 21.07
CA ASN A 182 -15.29 -14.24 21.70
C ASN A 182 -14.80 -15.70 21.86
N LYS A 183 -13.62 -16.04 21.30
CA LYS A 183 -13.03 -17.37 21.46
C LYS A 183 -12.16 -17.39 22.71
N ILE A 184 -12.36 -18.40 23.58
CA ILE A 184 -11.46 -18.69 24.69
C ILE A 184 -10.08 -18.97 24.09
N LYS A 185 -9.05 -18.26 24.57
CA LYS A 185 -7.66 -18.55 24.17
C LYS A 185 -7.32 -19.94 24.72
N GLU A 186 -7.34 -20.94 23.86
CA GLU A 186 -6.76 -22.25 24.19
C GLU A 186 -5.24 -22.08 24.38
N GLU A 187 -4.69 -22.75 25.40
CA GLU A 187 -3.24 -22.86 25.51
C GLU A 187 -2.69 -23.56 24.28
N VAL A 188 -1.77 -22.89 23.59
CA VAL A 188 -1.19 -23.40 22.36
C VAL A 188 0.17 -24.02 22.69
N ASP A 189 0.28 -25.33 22.54
CA ASP A 189 1.54 -26.05 22.80
C ASP A 189 2.70 -25.52 21.94
N LYS A 190 2.42 -25.16 20.67
CA LYS A 190 3.40 -24.60 19.75
C LYS A 190 2.80 -23.47 18.92
N HIS A 191 3.54 -22.40 18.76
CA HIS A 191 3.12 -21.23 17.98
C HIS A 191 3.16 -21.49 16.47
N LYS A 192 2.21 -20.88 15.76
CA LYS A 192 2.29 -20.67 14.32
C LYS A 192 2.84 -19.28 14.06
N VAL A 193 3.90 -19.18 13.26
CA VAL A 193 4.57 -17.91 12.96
C VAL A 193 4.30 -17.50 11.53
N LEU A 194 3.80 -16.28 11.34
CA LEU A 194 3.66 -15.65 10.04
C LEU A 194 4.80 -14.65 9.83
N VAL A 195 5.51 -14.77 8.72
CA VAL A 195 6.56 -13.81 8.30
C VAL A 195 6.11 -13.13 7.01
N THR A 196 5.99 -11.79 7.03
CA THR A 196 5.62 -10.99 5.86
C THR A 196 6.27 -9.61 5.91
N MET A 197 7.16 -9.31 4.96
CA MET A 197 7.92 -8.06 4.86
C MET A 197 7.35 -7.14 3.78
N GLY A 198 6.02 -7.14 3.62
CA GLY A 198 5.33 -6.37 2.59
C GLY A 198 5.38 -7.01 1.20
N GLY A 199 4.98 -6.25 0.17
CA GLY A 199 4.76 -6.80 -1.17
C GLY A 199 6.05 -7.16 -1.93
N ILE A 200 7.18 -6.52 -1.63
CA ILE A 200 8.44 -6.67 -2.41
C ILE A 200 9.65 -7.02 -1.54
N ASP A 201 9.63 -6.71 -0.23
CA ASP A 201 10.78 -6.93 0.68
C ASP A 201 12.11 -6.36 0.16
N ASN A 202 12.13 -5.09 -0.20
CA ASN A 202 13.33 -4.41 -0.73
C ASN A 202 14.54 -4.46 0.22
N SER A 203 14.30 -4.60 1.51
CA SER A 203 15.34 -4.68 2.56
C SER A 203 15.97 -6.06 2.70
N ASN A 204 15.43 -7.09 2.02
CA ASN A 204 15.81 -8.49 2.22
C ASN A 204 15.70 -8.94 3.69
N ALA A 205 14.65 -8.51 4.38
CA ALA A 205 14.47 -8.83 5.78
C ALA A 205 13.92 -10.24 6.01
N THR A 206 13.19 -10.79 5.03
CA THR A 206 12.59 -12.13 5.11
C THR A 206 13.63 -13.21 5.37
N LEU A 207 14.71 -13.26 4.59
CA LEU A 207 15.72 -14.32 4.68
C LEU A 207 16.47 -14.33 6.04
N PRO A 208 16.99 -13.21 6.55
CA PRO A 208 17.57 -13.16 7.90
C PRO A 208 16.60 -13.63 8.99
N ILE A 209 15.34 -13.20 8.96
CA ILE A 209 14.33 -13.61 9.95
C ILE A 209 14.14 -15.12 9.93
N ILE A 210 14.02 -15.73 8.75
CA ILE A 210 13.87 -17.18 8.64
C ILE A 210 15.10 -17.90 9.19
N LYS A 211 16.31 -17.39 8.91
CA LYS A 211 17.56 -17.97 9.44
C LYS A 211 17.58 -17.96 10.97
N GLU A 212 17.16 -16.86 11.60
CA GLU A 212 17.06 -16.77 13.06
C GLU A 212 16.01 -17.75 13.63
N LEU A 213 14.83 -17.90 12.97
CA LEU A 213 13.84 -18.87 13.39
C LEU A 213 14.35 -20.32 13.28
N VAL A 214 15.11 -20.62 12.24
CA VAL A 214 15.77 -21.93 12.07
C VAL A 214 16.80 -22.17 13.17
N GLN A 215 17.65 -21.16 13.48
CA GLN A 215 18.66 -21.23 14.54
C GLN A 215 18.02 -21.38 15.92
N TYR A 216 16.91 -20.71 16.18
CA TYR A 216 16.13 -20.87 17.43
C TYR A 216 15.56 -22.28 17.58
N GLY A 217 15.31 -22.97 16.47
CA GLY A 217 14.82 -24.35 16.41
C GLY A 217 13.36 -24.46 15.96
N LEU A 218 13.16 -24.94 14.75
CA LEU A 218 11.84 -25.08 14.12
C LEU A 218 10.88 -25.99 14.91
N ASN A 219 11.39 -26.92 15.70
CA ASN A 219 10.58 -27.79 16.56
C ASN A 219 9.81 -27.04 17.66
N ASN A 220 10.19 -25.76 17.95
CA ASN A 220 9.49 -24.89 18.87
C ASN A 220 8.21 -24.29 18.25
N PHE A 221 8.03 -24.45 16.94
CA PHE A 221 6.87 -23.94 16.20
C PHE A 221 6.08 -25.11 15.61
N SER A 222 4.76 -24.94 15.47
CA SER A 222 3.93 -25.87 14.73
C SER A 222 4.02 -25.65 13.22
N LEU A 223 4.23 -24.41 12.78
CA LEU A 223 4.42 -24.02 11.39
C LEU A 223 5.02 -22.60 11.34
N VAL A 224 5.90 -22.38 10.37
CA VAL A 224 6.33 -21.05 9.94
C VAL A 224 5.78 -20.79 8.53
N THR A 225 4.95 -19.79 8.36
CA THR A 225 4.39 -19.39 7.06
C THR A 225 5.10 -18.13 6.57
N VAL A 226 5.67 -18.19 5.38
CA VAL A 226 6.39 -17.08 4.75
C VAL A 226 5.57 -16.55 3.58
N VAL A 227 5.19 -15.27 3.63
CA VAL A 227 4.54 -14.60 2.49
C VAL A 227 5.61 -13.78 1.77
N ILE A 228 5.92 -14.17 0.54
CA ILE A 228 6.88 -13.49 -0.32
C ILE A 228 6.44 -13.56 -1.78
N ASN A 229 6.38 -12.41 -2.44
CA ASN A 229 5.95 -12.30 -3.83
C ASN A 229 7.06 -12.77 -4.78
N PRO A 230 6.75 -13.54 -5.84
CA PRO A 230 7.73 -13.92 -6.89
C PRO A 230 8.44 -12.74 -7.57
N LYS A 231 7.86 -11.54 -7.51
CA LYS A 231 8.50 -10.31 -8.01
C LYS A 231 9.53 -9.71 -7.04
N SER A 232 9.67 -10.24 -5.82
CA SER A 232 10.71 -9.81 -4.87
C SER A 232 12.10 -10.12 -5.45
N PRO A 233 13.06 -9.18 -5.39
CA PRO A 233 14.43 -9.43 -5.84
C PRO A 233 15.13 -10.59 -5.11
N TYR A 234 14.63 -10.97 -3.95
CA TYR A 234 15.21 -12.01 -3.09
C TYR A 234 14.40 -13.30 -3.04
N PHE A 235 13.36 -13.41 -3.89
CA PHE A 235 12.46 -14.55 -3.90
C PHE A 235 13.23 -15.90 -4.04
N ASP A 236 14.07 -16.03 -5.07
CA ASP A 236 14.80 -17.27 -5.34
C ASP A 236 15.70 -17.66 -4.17
N ASN A 237 16.39 -16.71 -3.54
CA ASN A 237 17.25 -16.95 -2.38
C ASN A 237 16.45 -17.48 -1.17
N VAL A 238 15.24 -16.93 -0.94
CA VAL A 238 14.35 -17.37 0.13
C VAL A 238 13.84 -18.76 -0.17
N ILE A 239 13.35 -19.02 -1.39
CA ILE A 239 12.82 -20.34 -1.80
C ILE A 239 13.89 -21.42 -1.71
N GLU A 240 15.10 -21.16 -2.21
CA GLU A 240 16.23 -22.08 -2.11
C GLU A 240 16.51 -22.44 -0.64
N TYR A 241 16.57 -21.42 0.24
CA TYR A 241 16.85 -21.66 1.66
C TYR A 241 15.77 -22.49 2.34
N ILE A 242 14.48 -22.13 2.19
CA ILE A 242 13.37 -22.81 2.86
C ILE A 242 13.13 -24.24 2.32
N SER A 243 13.58 -24.53 1.10
CA SER A 243 13.45 -25.87 0.50
C SER A 243 14.08 -26.98 1.34
N ASN A 244 15.06 -26.65 2.17
CA ASN A 244 15.72 -27.55 3.10
C ASN A 244 14.88 -27.88 4.36
N TYR A 245 13.77 -27.15 4.59
CA TYR A 245 12.96 -27.23 5.81
C TYR A 245 11.49 -27.57 5.51
N LYS A 246 11.27 -28.44 4.51
CA LYS A 246 9.93 -28.92 4.11
C LYS A 246 9.20 -29.55 5.29
N GLY A 247 7.93 -29.18 5.47
CA GLY A 247 7.11 -29.65 6.60
C GLY A 247 7.15 -28.74 7.83
N HIS A 248 8.16 -27.87 7.96
CA HIS A 248 8.25 -26.85 9.02
C HIS A 248 7.99 -25.43 8.51
N ILE A 249 8.37 -25.16 7.27
CA ILE A 249 8.19 -23.86 6.63
C ILE A 249 7.32 -24.02 5.39
N SER A 250 6.26 -23.25 5.29
CA SER A 250 5.42 -23.10 4.10
C SER A 250 5.58 -21.73 3.49
N GLN A 251 5.38 -21.63 2.17
CA GLN A 251 5.48 -20.38 1.43
C GLN A 251 4.16 -20.08 0.73
N ILE A 252 3.80 -18.78 0.64
CA ILE A 252 2.62 -18.25 -0.04
C ILE A 252 3.08 -17.06 -0.90
N ASP A 253 2.71 -17.06 -2.18
CA ASP A 253 3.08 -15.99 -3.13
C ASP A 253 2.27 -14.71 -2.91
N PHE A 254 0.96 -14.87 -2.71
CA PHE A 254 0.00 -13.78 -2.57
C PHE A 254 -1.13 -14.18 -1.61
N VAL A 255 -1.61 -13.21 -0.83
CA VAL A 255 -2.68 -13.41 0.16
C VAL A 255 -3.85 -12.49 -0.14
N ASP A 256 -4.98 -13.05 -0.56
CA ASP A 256 -6.23 -12.30 -0.76
C ASP A 256 -6.84 -11.79 0.54
N ASN A 257 -6.76 -12.59 1.60
CA ASN A 257 -7.33 -12.27 2.92
C ASN A 257 -6.26 -12.38 4.01
N MET A 258 -5.46 -11.33 4.15
CA MET A 258 -4.41 -11.25 5.17
C MET A 258 -4.98 -11.34 6.59
N ALA A 259 -6.17 -10.79 6.83
CA ALA A 259 -6.79 -10.83 8.15
C ALA A 259 -7.09 -12.28 8.59
N LYS A 260 -7.56 -13.13 7.67
CA LYS A 260 -7.78 -14.56 7.94
C LYS A 260 -6.45 -15.27 8.20
N LEU A 261 -5.45 -15.02 7.37
CA LEU A 261 -4.13 -15.63 7.54
C LEU A 261 -3.52 -15.24 8.89
N MET A 262 -3.61 -13.98 9.29
CA MET A 262 -3.14 -13.52 10.60
C MET A 262 -3.92 -14.14 11.75
N GLN A 263 -5.25 -14.36 11.61
CA GLN A 263 -6.07 -15.04 12.62
C GLN A 263 -5.64 -16.51 12.84
N GLU A 264 -5.14 -17.18 11.80
CA GLU A 264 -4.67 -18.56 11.84
C GLU A 264 -3.28 -18.70 12.48
N HIS A 265 -2.59 -17.59 12.75
CA HIS A 265 -1.26 -17.56 13.33
C HIS A 265 -1.27 -16.87 14.70
N THR A 266 -0.38 -17.31 15.59
CA THR A 266 -0.26 -16.76 16.95
C THR A 266 0.79 -15.66 17.07
N ILE A 267 1.74 -15.64 16.15
CA ILE A 267 2.82 -14.64 16.06
C ILE A 267 2.90 -14.15 14.62
N SER A 268 3.01 -12.84 14.44
CA SER A 268 3.28 -12.22 13.14
C SER A 268 4.53 -11.36 13.22
N ILE A 269 5.45 -11.56 12.29
CA ILE A 269 6.66 -10.76 12.11
C ILE A 269 6.52 -10.05 10.77
N GLY A 270 6.50 -8.71 10.80
CA GLY A 270 6.26 -7.90 9.62
C GLY A 270 7.01 -6.59 9.62
N ALA A 271 7.11 -5.95 8.45
CA ALA A 271 7.60 -4.60 8.35
C ALA A 271 6.57 -3.63 8.95
N PRO A 272 7.01 -2.61 9.71
CA PRO A 272 6.12 -1.51 10.09
C PRO A 272 5.66 -0.78 8.82
N GLY A 273 4.37 -0.42 8.77
CA GLY A 273 3.77 0.36 7.70
C GLY A 273 3.98 1.85 7.92
#